data_01f1d5045a170e145c0e64bfcbd5436a
#
_entry.id   01f1d5045a170e145c0e64bfcbd5436a
#
_cell.length_a   1.000
_cell.length_b   1.000
_cell.length_c   1.000
_cell.angle_alpha   90.00
_cell.angle_beta   90.00
_cell.angle_gamma   90.00
#
_symmetry.space_group_name_H-M   'P 1'
#
loop_
_entity.id
_entity.type
_entity.pdbx_description
1 polymer ?
#
loop_
_entity_poly.entity_id
_entity_poly.type
_entity_poly.pdbx_seq_one_letter_code
_entity_poly.pdbx_strand_id
1 'polypeptide(L)'
;RDDVSIVRLLPAYSGYTLDDQRVSACAEAVQAAGLILSIQMRIEDERPNPPKARVPDVPFDKITAFAHQYPDLPVVIGGAPWRSVLSGAGAILASDHIYAETSQMDGVDSIALIIAAGLGERLLFATHTPLFMPLAGVARILLDLSAEHATAILGGNASRLLNRQV
;
A
#
# COMPACT_ATOMS: atom_id res chain seq x y z
N ARG A 1 -6.03 -9.07 21.77
CA ARG A 1 -5.76 -9.64 20.42
C ARG A 1 -6.88 -9.35 19.43
N ASP A 2 -8.05 -9.01 19.92
CA ASP A 2 -9.27 -8.91 19.10
C ASP A 2 -9.39 -7.57 18.32
N ASP A 3 -8.41 -6.65 18.46
CA ASP A 3 -8.43 -5.32 17.85
C ASP A 3 -7.35 -5.11 16.78
N VAL A 4 -6.54 -6.12 16.44
CA VAL A 4 -5.49 -6.02 15.43
C VAL A 4 -5.96 -6.62 14.13
N SER A 5 -6.04 -5.81 13.07
CA SER A 5 -6.40 -6.25 11.72
C SER A 5 -5.23 -6.23 10.74
N ILE A 6 -4.19 -5.43 11.01
CA ILE A 6 -3.08 -5.20 10.09
C ILE A 6 -1.74 -5.25 10.83
N VAL A 7 -0.78 -5.97 10.28
CA VAL A 7 0.63 -5.94 10.68
C VAL A 7 1.41 -5.16 9.63
N ARG A 8 2.27 -4.22 10.06
CA ARG A 8 3.07 -3.41 9.14
C ARG A 8 4.55 -3.74 9.22
N LEU A 9 5.17 -3.96 8.08
CA LEU A 9 6.61 -4.10 7.89
C LEU A 9 7.23 -2.81 7.35
N LEU A 10 8.41 -2.46 7.86
CA LEU A 10 9.21 -1.29 7.47
C LEU A 10 10.61 -1.74 7.05
N PRO A 11 10.79 -2.50 5.95
CA PRO A 11 12.04 -3.20 5.68
C PRO A 11 13.26 -2.27 5.61
N ALA A 12 13.23 -1.26 4.75
CA ALA A 12 14.35 -0.35 4.53
C ALA A 12 14.74 0.43 5.81
N TYR A 13 13.75 0.91 6.56
CA TYR A 13 14.00 1.66 7.81
C TYR A 13 14.45 0.79 8.97
N SER A 14 14.14 -0.49 8.94
CA SER A 14 14.52 -1.45 9.98
C SER A 14 15.73 -2.31 9.59
N GLY A 15 16.32 -2.06 8.43
CA GLY A 15 17.58 -2.68 7.99
C GLY A 15 17.46 -4.17 7.66
N TYR A 16 16.30 -4.62 7.15
CA TYR A 16 16.12 -5.98 6.64
C TYR A 16 15.51 -5.96 5.23
N THR A 17 15.58 -7.07 4.53
CA THR A 17 15.04 -7.27 3.20
C THR A 17 13.86 -8.25 3.22
N LEU A 18 13.04 -8.28 2.15
CA LEU A 18 11.86 -9.16 2.09
C LEU A 18 12.21 -10.65 1.93
N ASP A 19 13.44 -10.97 1.56
CA ASP A 19 13.99 -12.34 1.48
C ASP A 19 14.60 -12.84 2.80
N ASP A 20 14.56 -12.04 3.87
CA ASP A 20 14.96 -12.47 5.21
C ASP A 20 13.98 -13.55 5.72
N GLN A 21 14.49 -14.66 6.21
CA GLN A 21 13.70 -15.77 6.74
C GLN A 21 12.74 -15.35 7.86
N ARG A 22 13.08 -14.31 8.63
CA ARG A 22 12.20 -13.77 9.68
C ARG A 22 10.97 -13.09 9.08
N VAL A 23 11.08 -12.51 7.88
CA VAL A 23 9.97 -11.89 7.16
C VAL A 23 9.02 -12.97 6.65
N SER A 24 9.53 -14.07 6.11
CA SER A 24 8.72 -15.23 5.71
C SER A 24 7.95 -15.80 6.89
N ALA A 25 8.63 -16.04 8.01
CA ALA A 25 7.97 -16.53 9.23
C ALA A 25 6.90 -15.56 9.76
N CYS A 26 7.15 -14.24 9.65
CA CYS A 26 6.14 -13.23 9.99
C CYS A 26 4.93 -13.29 9.05
N ALA A 27 5.14 -13.41 7.73
CA ALA A 27 4.07 -13.51 6.75
C ALA A 27 3.18 -14.73 6.99
N GLU A 28 3.80 -15.89 7.23
CA GLU A 28 3.09 -17.13 7.59
C GLU A 28 2.23 -16.97 8.85
N ALA A 29 2.79 -16.32 9.88
CA ALA A 29 2.06 -16.07 11.13
C ALA A 29 0.90 -15.08 10.94
N VAL A 30 1.07 -14.03 10.13
CA VAL A 30 0.05 -13.04 9.78
C VAL A 30 -1.07 -13.71 8.98
N GLN A 31 -0.73 -14.54 7.99
CA GLN A 31 -1.67 -15.33 7.20
C GLN A 31 -2.47 -16.30 8.09
N ALA A 32 -1.79 -17.07 8.94
CA ALA A 32 -2.43 -18.01 9.85
C ALA A 32 -3.36 -17.35 10.87
N ALA A 33 -3.08 -16.09 11.23
CA ALA A 33 -3.94 -15.28 12.10
C ALA A 33 -5.11 -14.61 11.37
N GLY A 34 -5.21 -14.76 10.04
CA GLY A 34 -6.22 -14.09 9.22
C GLY A 34 -6.05 -12.56 9.21
N LEU A 35 -4.85 -12.04 9.28
CA LEU A 35 -4.56 -10.60 9.30
C LEU A 35 -4.08 -10.12 7.93
N ILE A 36 -4.04 -8.80 7.76
CA ILE A 36 -3.52 -8.13 6.58
C ILE A 36 -2.05 -7.78 6.81
N LEU A 37 -1.20 -7.98 5.81
CA LEU A 37 0.18 -7.53 5.84
C LEU A 37 0.35 -6.22 5.06
N SER A 38 0.80 -5.16 5.72
CA SER A 38 1.19 -3.91 5.07
C SER A 38 2.71 -3.86 4.93
N ILE A 39 3.21 -3.69 3.71
CA ILE A 39 4.64 -3.54 3.44
C ILE A 39 4.90 -2.10 3.00
N GLN A 40 5.63 -1.37 3.82
CA GLN A 40 5.93 0.04 3.54
C GLN A 40 7.08 0.13 2.53
N MET A 41 6.80 0.68 1.37
CA MET A 41 7.80 0.93 0.34
C MET A 41 8.76 2.03 0.78
N ARG A 42 8.19 3.17 1.26
CA ARG A 42 8.93 4.29 1.85
C ARG A 42 8.07 5.05 2.85
N ILE A 43 8.70 5.78 3.78
CA ILE A 43 8.02 6.71 4.70
C ILE A 43 8.02 8.11 4.11
N GLU A 44 9.15 8.54 3.53
CA GLU A 44 9.32 9.88 2.96
C GLU A 44 10.12 9.82 1.65
N ASP A 45 10.06 10.90 0.87
CA ASP A 45 10.93 11.06 -0.29
C ASP A 45 12.37 11.32 0.20
N GLU A 46 13.31 10.51 -0.26
CA GLU A 46 14.72 10.62 0.17
C GLU A 46 15.47 11.82 -0.42
N ARG A 47 14.94 12.40 -1.52
CA ARG A 47 15.64 13.46 -2.27
C ARG A 47 15.99 14.71 -1.47
N PRO A 48 15.11 15.18 -0.54
CA PRO A 48 15.46 16.30 0.33
C PRO A 48 16.51 15.97 1.40
N ASN A 49 16.73 14.69 1.68
CA ASN A 49 17.58 14.28 2.80
C ASN A 49 19.07 14.32 2.44
N PRO A 50 19.94 14.66 3.39
CA PRO A 50 21.38 14.53 3.22
C PRO A 50 21.75 13.09 2.84
N PRO A 51 22.77 12.85 1.98
CA PRO A 51 23.11 11.51 1.49
C PRO A 51 23.26 10.44 2.57
N LYS A 52 23.79 10.81 3.74
CA LYS A 52 23.99 9.90 4.88
C LYS A 52 22.70 9.52 5.63
N ALA A 53 21.62 10.28 5.42
CA ALA A 53 20.31 10.05 6.04
C ALA A 53 19.29 9.46 5.08
N ARG A 54 19.68 9.18 3.84
CA ARG A 54 18.78 8.59 2.85
C ARG A 54 18.52 7.12 3.15
N VAL A 55 17.24 6.77 3.15
CA VAL A 55 16.78 5.39 3.22
C VAL A 55 16.18 5.03 1.87
N PRO A 56 16.75 4.10 1.10
CA PRO A 56 16.26 3.76 -0.23
C PRO A 56 14.87 3.14 -0.16
N ASP A 57 14.07 3.38 -1.20
CA ASP A 57 12.77 2.72 -1.34
C ASP A 57 12.96 1.19 -1.43
N VAL A 58 12.03 0.44 -0.85
CA VAL A 58 11.92 -1.00 -1.14
C VAL A 58 11.44 -1.15 -2.60
N PRO A 59 12.15 -1.90 -3.46
CA PRO A 59 11.75 -2.02 -4.86
C PRO A 59 10.33 -2.59 -5.00
N PHE A 60 9.50 -1.94 -5.83
CA PHE A 60 8.09 -2.30 -6.00
C PHE A 60 7.90 -3.74 -6.49
N ASP A 61 8.73 -4.17 -7.44
CA ASP A 61 8.75 -5.53 -7.97
C ASP A 61 9.09 -6.58 -6.91
N LYS A 62 9.93 -6.23 -5.92
CA LYS A 62 10.22 -7.12 -4.79
C LYS A 62 9.02 -7.28 -3.87
N ILE A 63 8.25 -6.21 -3.64
CA ILE A 63 7.02 -6.28 -2.84
C ILE A 63 5.96 -7.13 -3.53
N THR A 64 5.73 -6.93 -4.83
CA THR A 64 4.76 -7.73 -5.58
C THR A 64 5.19 -9.18 -5.73
N ALA A 65 6.47 -9.44 -6.00
CA ALA A 65 7.02 -10.80 -6.06
C ALA A 65 6.90 -11.52 -4.71
N PHE A 66 7.12 -10.83 -3.60
CA PHE A 66 6.89 -11.36 -2.25
C PHE A 66 5.41 -11.68 -2.04
N ALA A 67 4.52 -10.75 -2.35
CA ALA A 67 3.07 -10.95 -2.18
C ALA A 67 2.55 -12.16 -2.97
N HIS A 68 3.04 -12.39 -4.19
CA HIS A 68 2.66 -13.54 -5.00
C HIS A 68 3.10 -14.91 -4.42
N GLN A 69 4.03 -14.95 -3.45
CA GLN A 69 4.38 -16.18 -2.75
C GLN A 69 3.33 -16.57 -1.69
N TYR A 70 2.46 -15.65 -1.30
CA TYR A 70 1.44 -15.82 -0.26
C TYR A 70 0.04 -15.48 -0.81
N PRO A 71 -0.55 -16.32 -1.67
CA PRO A 71 -1.80 -15.98 -2.38
C PRO A 71 -3.01 -15.78 -1.46
N ASP A 72 -2.99 -16.36 -0.26
CA ASP A 72 -4.06 -16.23 0.73
C ASP A 72 -3.82 -15.10 1.73
N LEU A 73 -2.68 -14.37 1.63
CA LEU A 73 -2.34 -13.26 2.51
C LEU A 73 -2.67 -11.93 1.82
N PRO A 74 -3.66 -11.16 2.28
CA PRO A 74 -3.86 -9.82 1.75
C PRO A 74 -2.66 -8.91 2.04
N VAL A 75 -2.09 -8.33 0.99
CA VAL A 75 -0.92 -7.44 1.08
C VAL A 75 -1.29 -6.03 0.66
N VAL A 76 -0.98 -5.05 1.51
CA VAL A 76 -1.13 -3.62 1.22
C VAL A 76 0.24 -2.99 1.00
N ILE A 77 0.47 -2.46 -0.18
CA ILE A 77 1.69 -1.69 -0.51
C ILE A 77 1.53 -0.27 0.03
N GLY A 78 2.28 0.06 1.08
CA GLY A 78 2.23 1.36 1.73
C GLY A 78 3.29 2.33 1.19
N GLY A 79 2.94 3.61 1.11
CA GLY A 79 3.86 4.69 0.76
C GLY A 79 4.44 4.62 -0.65
N ALA A 80 3.77 3.94 -1.58
CA ALA A 80 4.23 3.85 -2.96
C ALA A 80 3.89 5.12 -3.76
N PRO A 81 4.86 5.71 -4.50
CA PRO A 81 4.55 6.78 -5.44
C PRO A 81 3.63 6.27 -6.56
N TRP A 82 2.74 7.14 -7.04
CA TRP A 82 1.76 6.76 -8.06
C TRP A 82 2.38 6.13 -9.32
N ARG A 83 3.58 6.60 -9.72
CA ARG A 83 4.30 6.06 -10.90
C ARG A 83 4.70 4.60 -10.71
N SER A 84 5.12 4.21 -9.51
CA SER A 84 5.46 2.82 -9.18
C SER A 84 4.22 1.94 -9.21
N VAL A 85 3.10 2.43 -8.66
CA VAL A 85 1.82 1.70 -8.68
C VAL A 85 1.31 1.53 -10.12
N LEU A 86 1.34 2.61 -10.92
CA LEU A 86 0.90 2.57 -12.32
C LEU A 86 1.77 1.62 -13.17
N SER A 87 3.09 1.69 -13.04
CA SER A 87 4.01 0.80 -13.77
C SER A 87 3.88 -0.66 -13.32
N GLY A 88 3.55 -0.89 -12.05
CA GLY A 88 3.31 -2.22 -11.47
C GLY A 88 1.86 -2.71 -11.54
N ALA A 89 0.95 -1.99 -12.23
CA ALA A 89 -0.47 -2.32 -12.27
C ALA A 89 -0.75 -3.76 -12.70
N GLY A 90 -0.02 -4.26 -13.71
CA GLY A 90 -0.14 -5.64 -14.16
C GLY A 90 0.16 -6.67 -13.06
N ALA A 91 1.18 -6.42 -12.22
CA ALA A 91 1.51 -7.32 -11.12
C ALA A 91 0.43 -7.32 -10.02
N ILE A 92 -0.19 -6.16 -9.74
CA ILE A 92 -1.31 -6.07 -8.79
C ILE A 92 -2.54 -6.79 -9.35
N LEU A 93 -2.86 -6.58 -10.64
CA LEU A 93 -4.03 -7.17 -11.28
C LEU A 93 -3.91 -8.68 -11.52
N ALA A 94 -2.69 -9.22 -11.52
CA ALA A 94 -2.45 -10.66 -11.62
C ALA A 94 -2.92 -11.45 -10.38
N SER A 95 -3.36 -10.77 -9.33
CA SER A 95 -3.89 -11.37 -8.11
C SER A 95 -5.10 -10.60 -7.59
N ASP A 96 -5.83 -11.15 -6.63
CA ASP A 96 -6.96 -10.50 -5.99
C ASP A 96 -6.69 -10.03 -4.54
N HIS A 97 -5.48 -10.27 -4.03
CA HIS A 97 -5.07 -10.03 -2.65
C HIS A 97 -4.05 -8.88 -2.48
N ILE A 98 -3.59 -8.23 -3.58
CA ILE A 98 -2.63 -7.12 -3.54
C ILE A 98 -3.38 -5.79 -3.69
N TYR A 99 -3.10 -4.86 -2.77
CA TYR A 99 -3.67 -3.52 -2.68
C TYR A 99 -2.56 -2.47 -2.58
N ALA A 100 -2.86 -1.22 -2.90
CA ALA A 100 -1.98 -0.08 -2.67
C ALA A 100 -2.74 1.04 -1.94
N GLU A 101 -2.04 1.84 -1.14
CA GLU A 101 -2.68 2.95 -0.43
C GLU A 101 -2.19 4.31 -0.97
N THR A 102 -3.03 5.33 -0.79
CA THR A 102 -2.94 6.61 -1.51
C THR A 102 -2.03 7.66 -0.89
N SER A 103 -1.39 7.41 0.26
CA SER A 103 -0.73 8.45 1.04
C SER A 103 0.39 9.21 0.32
N GLN A 104 1.11 8.52 -0.58
CA GLN A 104 2.22 9.10 -1.34
C GLN A 104 1.95 9.16 -2.87
N MET A 105 0.70 9.06 -3.26
CA MET A 105 0.31 9.19 -4.66
C MET A 105 0.11 10.66 -5.05
N ASP A 106 1.19 11.43 -4.97
CA ASP A 106 1.18 12.85 -5.32
C ASP A 106 1.22 13.04 -6.84
N GLY A 107 0.54 14.06 -7.32
CA GLY A 107 0.56 14.44 -8.73
C GLY A 107 -0.84 14.73 -9.26
N VAL A 108 -0.89 15.55 -10.31
CA VAL A 108 -2.12 15.85 -11.04
C VAL A 108 -2.63 14.56 -11.70
N ASP A 109 -3.91 14.30 -11.57
CA ASP A 109 -4.60 13.12 -12.13
C ASP A 109 -4.01 11.75 -11.74
N SER A 110 -3.08 11.70 -10.77
CA SER A 110 -2.35 10.48 -10.42
C SER A 110 -3.28 9.31 -10.07
N ILE A 111 -4.29 9.55 -9.25
CA ILE A 111 -5.25 8.54 -8.82
C ILE A 111 -6.20 8.16 -9.97
N ALA A 112 -6.64 9.15 -10.76
CA ALA A 112 -7.47 8.90 -11.95
C ALA A 112 -6.77 8.00 -12.97
N LEU A 113 -5.46 8.20 -13.20
CA LEU A 113 -4.65 7.35 -14.08
C LEU A 113 -4.54 5.91 -13.56
N ILE A 114 -4.40 5.73 -12.24
CA ILE A 114 -4.35 4.40 -11.62
C ILE A 114 -5.72 3.72 -11.72
N ILE A 115 -6.82 4.46 -11.55
CA ILE A 115 -8.18 3.95 -11.76
C ILE A 115 -8.38 3.52 -13.21
N ALA A 116 -7.96 4.35 -14.17
CA ALA A 116 -8.04 4.04 -15.59
C ALA A 116 -7.20 2.80 -15.98
N ALA A 117 -6.15 2.48 -15.22
CA ALA A 117 -5.39 1.24 -15.36
C ALA A 117 -6.09 0.02 -14.71
N GLY A 118 -7.32 0.16 -14.20
CA GLY A 118 -8.12 -0.94 -13.64
C GLY A 118 -7.94 -1.16 -12.13
N LEU A 119 -7.19 -0.30 -11.43
CA LEU A 119 -6.87 -0.51 -10.01
C LEU A 119 -7.84 0.18 -9.03
N GLY A 120 -8.97 0.71 -9.47
CA GLY A 120 -9.89 1.46 -8.61
C GLY A 120 -10.35 0.71 -7.36
N GLU A 121 -10.57 -0.61 -7.46
CA GLU A 121 -10.96 -1.46 -6.34
C GLU A 121 -9.77 -1.94 -5.47
N ARG A 122 -8.55 -1.67 -5.91
CA ARG A 122 -7.30 -2.04 -5.22
C ARG A 122 -6.67 -0.88 -4.46
N LEU A 123 -7.26 0.33 -4.54
CA LEU A 123 -6.79 1.50 -3.82
C LEU A 123 -7.47 1.63 -2.46
N LEU A 124 -6.67 1.85 -1.44
CA LEU A 124 -7.10 2.14 -0.07
C LEU A 124 -6.72 3.57 0.30
N PHE A 125 -7.63 4.30 0.93
CA PHE A 125 -7.32 5.64 1.39
C PHE A 125 -6.35 5.62 2.57
N ALA A 126 -5.29 6.42 2.48
CA ALA A 126 -4.37 6.68 3.56
C ALA A 126 -3.79 8.09 3.47
N THR A 127 -3.39 8.66 4.59
CA THR A 127 -2.93 10.05 4.69
C THR A 127 -1.51 10.19 5.22
N HIS A 128 -0.92 9.11 5.69
CA HIS A 128 0.41 9.12 6.32
C HIS A 128 0.52 10.11 7.51
N THR A 129 -0.61 10.33 8.19
CA THR A 129 -0.65 11.16 9.40
C THR A 129 0.29 10.57 10.48
N PRO A 130 1.05 11.40 11.21
CA PRO A 130 1.03 12.88 11.25
C PRO A 130 1.99 13.56 10.26
N LEU A 131 2.70 12.82 9.41
CA LEU A 131 3.70 13.40 8.50
C LEU A 131 3.07 14.28 7.41
N PHE A 132 1.91 13.87 6.88
CA PHE A 132 1.18 14.64 5.89
C PHE A 132 -0.15 15.16 6.42
N MET A 133 -0.64 16.22 5.80
CA MET A 133 -1.92 16.83 6.17
C MET A 133 -3.09 15.98 5.63
N PRO A 134 -3.92 15.38 6.50
CA PRO A 134 -5.01 14.50 6.07
C PRO A 134 -6.00 15.16 5.11
N LEU A 135 -6.29 16.45 5.33
CA LEU A 135 -7.23 17.21 4.51
C LEU A 135 -6.80 17.29 3.04
N ALA A 136 -5.49 17.37 2.76
CA ALA A 136 -4.99 17.38 1.40
C ALA A 136 -5.26 16.04 0.68
N GLY A 137 -5.09 14.92 1.40
CA GLY A 137 -5.44 13.59 0.87
C GLY A 137 -6.92 13.46 0.57
N VAL A 138 -7.79 13.88 1.50
CA VAL A 138 -9.25 13.86 1.30
C VAL A 138 -9.67 14.75 0.13
N ALA A 139 -9.14 15.99 0.06
CA ALA A 139 -9.46 16.94 -1.00
C ALA A 139 -9.13 16.36 -2.40
N ARG A 140 -7.98 15.72 -2.55
CA ARG A 140 -7.56 15.06 -3.79
C ARG A 140 -8.57 14.00 -4.24
N ILE A 141 -9.07 13.20 -3.32
CA ILE A 141 -10.07 12.17 -3.65
C ILE A 141 -11.41 12.80 -4.03
N LEU A 142 -11.86 13.82 -3.28
CA LEU A 142 -13.19 14.40 -3.48
C LEU A 142 -13.28 15.35 -4.68
N LEU A 143 -12.18 16.02 -5.05
CA LEU A 143 -12.18 17.02 -6.12
C LEU A 143 -11.87 16.41 -7.50
N ASP A 144 -11.06 15.37 -7.54
CA ASP A 144 -10.52 14.83 -8.80
C ASP A 144 -11.29 13.59 -9.29
N LEU A 145 -12.13 12.97 -8.45
CA LEU A 145 -12.77 11.69 -8.77
C LEU A 145 -14.30 11.78 -8.78
N SER A 146 -14.94 10.84 -9.49
CA SER A 146 -16.38 10.64 -9.38
C SER A 146 -16.79 10.24 -7.97
N ALA A 147 -18.05 10.53 -7.59
CA ALA A 147 -18.58 10.16 -6.28
C ALA A 147 -18.49 8.65 -6.00
N GLU A 148 -18.63 7.82 -7.02
CA GLU A 148 -18.49 6.36 -6.93
C GLU A 148 -17.05 5.97 -6.55
N HIS A 149 -16.05 6.43 -7.31
CA HIS A 149 -14.63 6.15 -7.02
C HIS A 149 -14.21 6.74 -5.69
N ALA A 150 -14.64 7.98 -5.37
CA ALA A 150 -14.35 8.60 -4.09
C ALA A 150 -14.88 7.76 -2.91
N THR A 151 -16.13 7.31 -2.98
CA THR A 151 -16.74 6.45 -1.95
C THR A 151 -15.99 5.12 -1.82
N ALA A 152 -15.63 4.50 -2.95
CA ALA A 152 -14.89 3.24 -2.95
C ALA A 152 -13.53 3.40 -2.26
N ILE A 153 -12.75 4.42 -2.64
CA ILE A 153 -11.39 4.63 -2.14
C ILE A 153 -11.40 5.11 -0.68
N LEU A 154 -12.28 6.05 -0.31
CA LEU A 154 -12.32 6.61 1.06
C LEU A 154 -12.68 5.58 2.14
N GLY A 155 -13.37 4.50 1.79
CA GLY A 155 -13.72 3.49 2.79
C GLY A 155 -14.28 2.18 2.24
N GLY A 156 -14.97 2.20 1.10
CA GLY A 156 -15.62 1.01 0.54
C GLY A 156 -14.66 -0.15 0.29
N ASN A 157 -13.49 0.13 -0.28
CA ASN A 157 -12.47 -0.88 -0.56
C ASN A 157 -11.88 -1.46 0.74
N ALA A 158 -11.57 -0.60 1.71
CA ALA A 158 -11.06 -1.05 3.01
C ALA A 158 -12.10 -1.89 3.78
N SER A 159 -13.37 -1.49 3.72
CA SER A 159 -14.45 -2.26 4.32
C SER A 159 -14.59 -3.66 3.71
N ARG A 160 -14.52 -3.76 2.37
CA ARG A 160 -14.52 -5.07 1.69
C ARG A 160 -13.32 -5.94 2.07
N LEU A 161 -12.14 -5.32 2.16
CA LEU A 161 -10.91 -6.03 2.54
C LEU A 161 -11.01 -6.57 3.98
N LEU A 162 -11.47 -5.77 4.93
CA LEU A 162 -11.63 -6.16 6.32
C LEU A 162 -12.72 -7.24 6.51
N ASN A 163 -13.82 -7.16 5.75
CA ASN A 163 -14.91 -8.14 5.84
C ASN A 163 -14.56 -9.51 5.21
N ARG A 164 -13.51 -9.60 4.39
CA ARG A 164 -12.98 -10.90 3.91
C ARG A 164 -12.27 -11.71 4.99
N GLN A 165 -11.98 -11.07 6.13
CA GLN A 165 -11.22 -11.64 7.24
C GLN A 165 -12.12 -12.21 8.36
N VAL A 166 -13.45 -12.14 8.20
CA VAL A 166 -14.45 -12.68 9.14
C VAL A 166 -15.07 -13.99 8.54
#